data_c30ef0e0e8ca2f0fef81a1f50598c31c
#
_entry.id   c30ef0e0e8ca2f0fef81a1f50598c31c
#
_cell.length_a   1.000
_cell.length_b   1.000
_cell.length_c   1.000
_cell.angle_alpha   90.00
_cell.angle_beta   90.00
_cell.angle_gamma   90.00
#
_symmetry.space_group_name_H-M   'P 1'
#
loop_
_entity.id
_entity.type
_entity.pdbx_description
1 polymer ?
#
loop_
_entity_poly.entity_id
_entity_poly.type
_entity_poly.pdbx_seq_one_letter_code
_entity_poly.pdbx_strand_id
1 'polypeptide(L)'
;MRDRGAEGRGPLTHWLTHSLVLASDYRVPHPDRVWPLLERRQGALADMGAHHVLVYASTTEPGRVLVMIAIHAREPVLELLRSRVFFEWFDAVGVEDIPAVFAGEVVERLNISGEAGPTAPQVMVSLVTPVADVPTLISHVRETVDELREAGIRYLLVFSAFDSPREVMLLLQIDDESHARHWLRYSGLAAEWLEKAGIGAYPPVFVGRFQRMIRIGETDPTGGS
;
A
#
# COMPACT_ATOMS: atom_id res chain seq x y z
N MET A 1 -7.14 -27.54 21.58
CA MET A 1 -6.84 -26.12 21.32
C MET A 1 -6.18 -26.08 19.93
N ARG A 2 -7.02 -25.92 18.87
CA ARG A 2 -6.56 -25.97 17.47
C ARG A 2 -6.21 -24.55 17.05
N ASP A 3 -5.00 -24.43 16.55
CA ASP A 3 -4.40 -23.21 16.04
C ASP A 3 -5.21 -22.70 14.83
N ARG A 4 -5.97 -21.61 15.01
CA ARG A 4 -6.74 -20.92 13.95
C ARG A 4 -5.93 -19.83 13.23
N GLY A 5 -4.61 -19.87 13.36
CA GLY A 5 -3.70 -18.84 12.84
C GLY A 5 -3.05 -19.11 11.48
N ALA A 6 -3.37 -20.23 10.79
CA ALA A 6 -2.63 -20.66 9.61
C ALA A 6 -3.35 -20.50 8.25
N GLU A 7 -4.60 -20.06 8.21
CA GLU A 7 -5.46 -20.10 7.00
C GLU A 7 -5.39 -18.83 6.10
N GLY A 8 -4.39 -17.99 6.25
CA GLY A 8 -4.22 -16.79 5.40
C GLY A 8 -2.89 -16.72 4.64
N ARG A 9 -2.08 -17.77 4.64
CA ARG A 9 -0.73 -17.75 4.06
C ARG A 9 -0.66 -18.41 2.69
N GLY A 10 -1.50 -17.99 1.74
CA GLY A 10 -1.22 -18.22 0.33
C GLY A 10 -0.12 -17.26 -0.16
N PRO A 11 0.68 -17.62 -1.17
CA PRO A 11 1.76 -16.75 -1.64
C PRO A 11 1.16 -15.42 -2.13
N LEU A 12 1.46 -14.36 -1.43
CA LEU A 12 1.07 -12.97 -1.74
C LEU A 12 1.68 -12.43 -3.03
N THR A 13 2.45 -13.25 -3.73
CA THR A 13 2.90 -13.02 -5.10
C THR A 13 1.75 -12.63 -6.03
N HIS A 14 0.51 -13.05 -5.74
CA HIS A 14 -0.61 -12.78 -6.63
C HIS A 14 -1.14 -11.35 -6.58
N TRP A 15 -1.13 -10.68 -5.43
CA TRP A 15 -1.61 -9.29 -5.35
C TRP A 15 -0.63 -8.29 -5.98
N LEU A 16 0.68 -8.60 -5.97
CA LEU A 16 1.72 -7.81 -6.62
C LEU A 16 1.74 -7.97 -8.14
N THR A 17 1.07 -9.00 -8.70
CA THR A 17 0.95 -9.16 -10.15
C THR A 17 -0.11 -8.25 -10.76
N HIS A 18 -1.06 -7.77 -9.94
CA HIS A 18 -2.08 -6.84 -10.41
C HIS A 18 -1.55 -5.41 -10.48
N SER A 19 -1.89 -4.74 -11.57
CA SER A 19 -1.25 -3.49 -11.97
C SER A 19 -1.84 -2.27 -11.29
N LEU A 20 -3.08 -2.35 -10.78
CA LEU A 20 -3.84 -1.19 -10.34
C LEU A 20 -4.08 -1.20 -8.83
N VAL A 21 -3.99 -0.02 -8.22
CA VAL A 21 -4.23 0.18 -6.79
C VAL A 21 -5.07 1.42 -6.53
N LEU A 22 -5.97 1.30 -5.56
CA LEU A 22 -6.56 2.42 -4.84
C LEU A 22 -6.04 2.36 -3.41
N ALA A 23 -5.30 3.36 -2.99
CA ALA A 23 -4.77 3.48 -1.64
C ALA A 23 -5.42 4.67 -0.93
N SER A 24 -5.78 4.51 0.33
CA SER A 24 -6.30 5.58 1.17
C SER A 24 -5.62 5.56 2.54
N ASP A 25 -5.02 6.68 2.90
CA ASP A 25 -4.31 6.92 4.15
C ASP A 25 -5.09 7.95 4.95
N TYR A 26 -5.52 7.58 6.13
CA TYR A 26 -6.38 8.41 6.97
C TYR A 26 -6.28 8.06 8.46
N ARG A 27 -6.73 8.98 9.31
CA ARG A 27 -6.78 8.79 10.76
C ARG A 27 -8.20 8.51 11.22
N VAL A 28 -8.34 7.54 12.12
CA VAL A 28 -9.61 7.18 12.76
C VAL A 28 -9.41 6.99 14.27
N PRO A 29 -10.42 7.30 15.10
CA PRO A 29 -10.33 7.10 16.55
C PRO A 29 -10.28 5.61 16.93
N HIS A 30 -10.84 4.73 16.07
CA HIS A 30 -10.97 3.30 16.30
C HIS A 30 -10.51 2.48 15.10
N PRO A 31 -9.20 2.26 14.89
CA PRO A 31 -8.67 1.50 13.74
C PRO A 31 -9.21 0.07 13.64
N ASP A 32 -9.57 -0.54 14.77
CA ASP A 32 -10.16 -1.87 14.87
C ASP A 32 -11.53 -1.98 14.18
N ARG A 33 -12.25 -0.86 13.98
CA ARG A 33 -13.53 -0.82 13.26
C ARG A 33 -13.39 -0.84 11.74
N VAL A 34 -12.24 -0.49 11.21
CA VAL A 34 -11.99 -0.43 9.76
C VAL A 34 -12.21 -1.82 9.14
N TRP A 35 -11.64 -2.85 9.77
CA TRP A 35 -11.72 -4.22 9.26
C TRP A 35 -13.15 -4.77 9.15
N PRO A 36 -13.99 -4.77 10.21
CA PRO A 36 -15.35 -5.25 10.12
C PRO A 36 -16.22 -4.48 9.11
N LEU A 37 -15.90 -3.21 8.84
CA LEU A 37 -16.59 -2.42 7.82
C LEU A 37 -16.20 -2.88 6.41
N LEU A 38 -14.92 -3.16 6.15
CA LEU A 38 -14.44 -3.72 4.88
C LEU A 38 -15.06 -5.10 4.63
N GLU A 39 -15.10 -5.98 5.63
CA GLU A 39 -15.73 -7.31 5.53
C GLU A 39 -17.20 -7.22 5.12
N ARG A 40 -17.96 -6.31 5.70
CA ARG A 40 -19.38 -6.10 5.35
C ARG A 40 -19.58 -5.54 3.94
N ARG A 41 -18.56 -4.91 3.34
CA ARG A 41 -18.64 -4.28 2.01
C ARG A 41 -17.97 -5.08 0.91
N GLN A 42 -17.63 -6.35 1.16
CA GLN A 42 -16.97 -7.21 0.16
C GLN A 42 -17.72 -7.28 -1.17
N GLY A 43 -19.08 -7.33 -1.14
CA GLY A 43 -19.89 -7.30 -2.37
C GLY A 43 -19.66 -6.04 -3.19
N ALA A 44 -19.74 -4.86 -2.56
CA ALA A 44 -19.47 -3.59 -3.25
C ALA A 44 -18.03 -3.47 -3.75
N LEU A 45 -17.07 -4.03 -3.03
CA LEU A 45 -15.67 -4.11 -3.46
C LEU A 45 -15.52 -5.04 -4.67
N ALA A 46 -16.23 -6.18 -4.69
CA ALA A 46 -16.25 -7.09 -5.83
C ALA A 46 -16.84 -6.42 -7.08
N ASP A 47 -17.97 -5.71 -6.93
CA ASP A 47 -18.63 -4.97 -8.02
C ASP A 47 -17.70 -3.91 -8.64
N MET A 48 -16.78 -3.37 -7.83
CA MET A 48 -15.75 -2.42 -8.25
C MET A 48 -14.56 -3.09 -8.94
N GLY A 49 -14.52 -4.42 -8.99
CA GLY A 49 -13.40 -5.17 -9.54
C GLY A 49 -12.21 -5.31 -8.59
N ALA A 50 -12.43 -5.11 -7.28
CA ALA A 50 -11.42 -5.41 -6.28
C ALA A 50 -11.20 -6.92 -6.16
N HIS A 51 -9.95 -7.33 -5.98
CA HIS A 51 -9.60 -8.73 -5.75
C HIS A 51 -8.84 -8.93 -4.43
N HIS A 52 -8.17 -7.91 -3.92
CA HIS A 52 -7.51 -7.94 -2.61
C HIS A 52 -7.66 -6.60 -1.90
N VAL A 53 -7.82 -6.65 -0.59
CA VAL A 53 -7.74 -5.48 0.28
C VAL A 53 -6.71 -5.76 1.36
N LEU A 54 -5.76 -4.84 1.54
CA LEU A 54 -4.74 -4.90 2.59
C LEU A 54 -4.93 -3.73 3.54
N VAL A 55 -4.79 -3.99 4.83
CA VAL A 55 -4.88 -2.98 5.88
C VAL A 55 -3.59 -2.95 6.66
N TYR A 56 -3.03 -1.76 6.80
CA TYR A 56 -1.85 -1.48 7.61
C TYR A 56 -2.21 -0.46 8.69
N ALA A 57 -1.71 -0.67 9.90
CA ALA A 57 -1.79 0.32 10.98
C ALA A 57 -0.44 1.01 11.14
N SER A 58 -0.46 2.32 11.28
CA SER A 58 0.76 3.10 11.51
C SER A 58 1.47 2.66 12.79
N THR A 59 2.79 2.57 12.73
CA THR A 59 3.64 2.32 13.90
C THR A 59 4.16 3.60 14.55
N THR A 60 3.98 4.73 13.88
CA THR A 60 4.47 6.05 14.33
C THR A 60 3.37 7.00 14.74
N GLU A 61 2.15 6.81 14.22
CA GLU A 61 1.01 7.70 14.46
C GLU A 61 -0.22 6.88 14.88
N PRO A 62 -0.62 6.94 16.16
CA PRO A 62 -1.82 6.26 16.65
C PRO A 62 -3.06 6.66 15.84
N GLY A 63 -3.89 5.67 15.53
CA GLY A 63 -5.13 5.89 14.78
C GLY A 63 -4.98 6.01 13.27
N ARG A 64 -3.77 6.19 12.72
CA ARG A 64 -3.56 6.29 11.28
C ARG A 64 -3.49 4.91 10.65
N VAL A 65 -4.24 4.72 9.56
CA VAL A 65 -4.33 3.48 8.80
C VAL A 65 -4.14 3.73 7.31
N LEU A 66 -3.55 2.76 6.63
CA LEU A 66 -3.47 2.70 5.18
C LEU A 66 -4.26 1.49 4.70
N VAL A 67 -5.27 1.74 3.87
CA VAL A 67 -6.05 0.72 3.19
C VAL A 67 -5.66 0.71 1.72
N MET A 68 -5.25 -0.44 1.22
CA MET A 68 -4.88 -0.64 -0.17
C MET A 68 -5.81 -1.65 -0.81
N ILE A 69 -6.42 -1.28 -1.93
CA ILE A 69 -7.34 -2.11 -2.71
C ILE A 69 -6.68 -2.37 -4.05
N ALA A 70 -6.38 -3.64 -4.33
CA ALA A 70 -5.90 -4.08 -5.63
C ALA A 70 -7.10 -4.34 -6.56
N ILE A 71 -7.04 -3.84 -7.80
CA ILE A 71 -8.19 -3.72 -8.69
C ILE A 71 -7.84 -4.22 -10.09
N HIS A 72 -8.82 -4.74 -10.84
CA HIS A 72 -8.63 -5.25 -12.19
C HIS A 72 -8.73 -4.19 -13.29
N ALA A 73 -9.52 -3.14 -13.08
CA ALA A 73 -9.82 -2.14 -14.11
C ALA A 73 -9.77 -0.71 -13.55
N ARG A 74 -9.43 0.24 -14.43
CA ARG A 74 -9.26 1.65 -14.07
C ARG A 74 -10.60 2.39 -13.96
N GLU A 75 -11.51 2.13 -14.88
CA GLU A 75 -12.77 2.86 -15.03
C GLU A 75 -13.62 2.84 -13.76
N PRO A 76 -13.87 1.69 -13.11
CA PRO A 76 -14.66 1.64 -11.87
C PRO A 76 -14.05 2.45 -10.73
N VAL A 77 -12.70 2.56 -10.68
CA VAL A 77 -12.00 3.36 -9.66
C VAL A 77 -12.25 4.84 -9.86
N LEU A 78 -12.15 5.32 -11.09
CA LEU A 78 -12.41 6.72 -11.42
C LEU A 78 -13.87 7.11 -11.15
N GLU A 79 -14.81 6.20 -11.40
CA GLU A 79 -16.23 6.38 -11.07
C GLU A 79 -16.43 6.43 -9.55
N LEU A 80 -15.80 5.48 -8.81
CA LEU A 80 -15.88 5.46 -7.36
C LEU A 80 -15.35 6.75 -6.73
N LEU A 81 -14.18 7.22 -7.13
CA LEU A 81 -13.56 8.44 -6.60
C LEU A 81 -14.43 9.69 -6.78
N ARG A 82 -15.34 9.68 -7.77
CA ARG A 82 -16.32 10.74 -8.02
C ARG A 82 -17.68 10.50 -7.35
N SER A 83 -17.87 9.32 -6.77
CA SER A 83 -19.16 8.92 -6.21
C SER A 83 -19.32 9.38 -4.75
N ARG A 84 -20.58 9.64 -4.38
CA ARG A 84 -20.92 9.92 -2.99
C ARG A 84 -20.60 8.75 -2.04
N VAL A 85 -20.69 7.52 -2.54
CA VAL A 85 -20.42 6.28 -1.78
C VAL A 85 -19.00 6.24 -1.26
N PHE A 86 -18.04 6.81 -1.99
CA PHE A 86 -16.65 6.90 -1.56
C PHE A 86 -16.48 7.81 -0.34
N PHE A 87 -17.15 8.96 -0.32
CA PHE A 87 -17.12 9.87 0.83
C PHE A 87 -17.88 9.30 2.03
N GLU A 88 -19.01 8.65 1.81
CA GLU A 88 -19.79 7.97 2.85
C GLU A 88 -18.99 6.85 3.55
N TRP A 89 -17.99 6.29 2.87
CA TRP A 89 -17.06 5.35 3.50
C TRP A 89 -16.27 6.02 4.64
N PHE A 90 -15.69 7.18 4.38
CA PHE A 90 -14.87 7.89 5.37
C PHE A 90 -15.72 8.37 6.56
N ASP A 91 -16.95 8.79 6.30
CA ASP A 91 -17.91 9.12 7.37
C ASP A 91 -18.23 7.88 8.22
N ALA A 92 -18.43 6.74 7.59
CA ALA A 92 -18.77 5.50 8.28
C ALA A 92 -17.64 4.95 9.17
N VAL A 93 -16.39 5.14 8.80
CA VAL A 93 -15.22 4.75 9.61
C VAL A 93 -14.84 5.83 10.63
N GLY A 94 -15.40 7.03 10.51
CA GLY A 94 -15.16 8.16 11.41
C GLY A 94 -13.79 8.80 11.19
N VAL A 95 -13.47 9.12 9.93
CA VAL A 95 -12.20 9.78 9.59
C VAL A 95 -12.15 11.18 10.22
N GLU A 96 -11.04 11.47 10.91
CA GLU A 96 -10.86 12.72 11.63
C GLU A 96 -10.25 13.83 10.76
N ASP A 97 -9.43 13.45 9.78
CA ASP A 97 -8.72 14.38 8.90
C ASP A 97 -9.10 14.13 7.43
N ILE A 98 -8.69 15.01 6.53
CA ILE A 98 -8.87 14.81 5.09
C ILE A 98 -8.04 13.57 4.68
N PRO A 99 -8.68 12.51 4.15
CA PRO A 99 -7.95 11.32 3.73
C PRO A 99 -7.04 11.64 2.53
N ALA A 100 -5.81 11.13 2.58
CA ALA A 100 -4.96 11.11 1.41
C ALA A 100 -5.34 9.89 0.55
N VAL A 101 -5.72 10.14 -0.70
CA VAL A 101 -6.16 9.09 -1.62
C VAL A 101 -5.26 9.09 -2.84
N PHE A 102 -4.78 7.91 -3.21
CA PHE A 102 -3.99 7.68 -4.41
C PHE A 102 -4.63 6.55 -5.22
N ALA A 103 -4.76 6.76 -6.52
CA ALA A 103 -5.17 5.73 -7.47
C ALA A 103 -4.19 5.72 -8.65
N GLY A 104 -3.65 4.55 -8.95
CA GLY A 104 -2.62 4.46 -9.98
C GLY A 104 -2.33 3.03 -10.42
N GLU A 105 -1.39 2.93 -11.36
CA GLU A 105 -0.89 1.67 -11.87
C GLU A 105 0.59 1.48 -11.57
N VAL A 106 1.00 0.22 -11.37
CA VAL A 106 2.39 -0.10 -11.12
C VAL A 106 3.20 0.06 -12.40
N VAL A 107 4.28 0.83 -12.30
CA VAL A 107 5.22 1.10 -13.41
C VAL A 107 6.58 0.45 -13.17
N GLU A 108 6.90 0.09 -11.92
CA GLU A 108 8.14 -0.62 -11.59
C GLU A 108 7.94 -1.57 -10.41
N ARG A 109 8.61 -2.74 -10.48
CA ARG A 109 8.65 -3.76 -9.43
C ARG A 109 10.06 -4.26 -9.26
N LEU A 110 10.63 -4.07 -8.08
CA LEU A 110 11.97 -4.57 -7.77
C LEU A 110 11.92 -5.52 -6.60
N ASN A 111 12.37 -6.76 -6.82
CA ASN A 111 12.70 -7.70 -5.78
C ASN A 111 14.19 -7.52 -5.43
N ILE A 112 14.46 -6.83 -4.34
CA ILE A 112 15.80 -6.45 -3.89
C ILE A 112 16.45 -7.58 -3.10
N SER A 113 15.64 -8.41 -2.39
CA SER A 113 16.15 -9.53 -1.61
C SER A 113 16.64 -10.71 -2.44
N GLY A 114 16.12 -10.86 -3.67
CA GLY A 114 16.36 -12.05 -4.49
C GLY A 114 15.63 -13.31 -4.02
N GLU A 115 14.91 -13.26 -2.90
CA GLU A 115 14.13 -14.38 -2.38
C GLU A 115 12.84 -14.58 -3.16
N ALA A 116 12.34 -15.83 -3.19
CA ALA A 116 11.17 -16.21 -3.94
C ALA A 116 9.90 -15.62 -3.29
N GLY A 117 9.41 -14.55 -3.87
CA GLY A 117 8.08 -13.96 -3.66
C GLY A 117 7.86 -13.31 -2.29
N PRO A 118 7.18 -12.17 -2.25
CA PRO A 118 6.90 -11.50 -1.00
C PRO A 118 5.83 -12.26 -0.20
N THR A 119 6.15 -12.58 1.01
CA THR A 119 5.18 -12.69 2.11
C THR A 119 4.53 -11.32 2.29
N ALA A 120 3.29 -11.21 2.84
CA ALA A 120 2.72 -9.90 3.16
C ALA A 120 3.76 -9.06 3.89
N PRO A 121 4.11 -7.85 3.39
CA PRO A 121 5.13 -7.04 4.02
C PRO A 121 4.71 -6.77 5.46
N GLN A 122 5.53 -7.23 6.41
CA GLN A 122 5.24 -7.04 7.84
C GLN A 122 5.38 -5.57 8.20
N VAL A 123 6.38 -4.90 7.64
CA VAL A 123 6.58 -3.45 7.77
C VAL A 123 6.67 -2.84 6.38
N MET A 124 5.92 -1.79 6.18
CA MET A 124 5.86 -1.08 4.92
C MET A 124 6.04 0.41 5.15
N VAL A 125 6.81 1.02 4.26
CA VAL A 125 6.87 2.47 4.11
C VAL A 125 6.16 2.83 2.82
N SER A 126 5.21 3.76 2.90
CA SER A 126 4.52 4.32 1.75
C SER A 126 4.71 5.83 1.72
N LEU A 127 4.93 6.36 0.54
CA LEU A 127 4.93 7.79 0.31
C LEU A 127 4.28 8.11 -1.04
N VAL A 128 3.47 9.17 -1.07
CA VAL A 128 2.88 9.75 -2.28
C VAL A 128 3.55 11.09 -2.52
N THR A 129 4.08 11.31 -3.71
CA THR A 129 4.90 12.50 -3.98
C THR A 129 4.92 12.86 -5.46
N PRO A 130 4.99 14.16 -5.80
CA PRO A 130 5.33 14.58 -7.14
C PRO A 130 6.80 14.29 -7.45
N VAL A 131 7.08 13.92 -8.68
CA VAL A 131 8.43 13.70 -9.22
C VAL A 131 8.67 14.55 -10.47
N ALA A 132 9.93 14.79 -10.81
CA ALA A 132 10.29 15.50 -12.05
C ALA A 132 9.79 14.73 -13.27
N ASP A 133 10.11 13.44 -13.33
CA ASP A 133 9.57 12.47 -14.28
C ASP A 133 9.76 11.02 -13.76
N VAL A 134 8.87 10.14 -14.15
CA VAL A 134 8.86 8.74 -13.71
C VAL A 134 10.03 7.93 -14.26
N PRO A 135 10.45 8.07 -15.54
CA PRO A 135 11.63 7.38 -16.05
C PRO A 135 12.91 7.65 -15.27
N THR A 136 13.18 8.91 -14.91
CA THR A 136 14.34 9.30 -14.08
C THR A 136 14.28 8.65 -12.71
N LEU A 137 13.12 8.65 -12.05
CA LEU A 137 12.91 7.95 -10.79
C LEU A 137 13.23 6.44 -10.93
N ILE A 138 12.70 5.77 -11.95
CA ILE A 138 12.92 4.34 -12.18
C ILE A 138 14.39 4.05 -12.41
N SER A 139 15.10 4.85 -13.20
CA SER A 139 16.54 4.70 -13.43
C SER A 139 17.31 4.80 -12.14
N HIS A 140 17.03 5.82 -11.33
CA HIS A 140 17.67 6.01 -10.03
C HIS A 140 17.40 4.84 -9.08
N VAL A 141 16.16 4.36 -8.99
CA VAL A 141 15.81 3.18 -8.18
C VAL A 141 16.61 1.94 -8.59
N ARG A 142 16.80 1.71 -9.90
CA ARG A 142 17.56 0.57 -10.42
C ARG A 142 19.06 0.69 -10.17
N GLU A 143 19.59 1.90 -10.25
CA GLU A 143 21.01 2.18 -10.03
C GLU A 143 21.41 2.04 -8.55
N THR A 144 20.45 2.26 -7.63
CA THR A 144 20.68 2.27 -6.18
C THR A 144 20.19 1.01 -5.47
N VAL A 145 19.96 -0.10 -6.17
CA VAL A 145 19.45 -1.36 -5.60
C VAL A 145 20.30 -1.88 -4.44
N ASP A 146 21.63 -1.76 -4.52
CA ASP A 146 22.52 -2.22 -3.46
C ASP A 146 22.41 -1.35 -2.20
N GLU A 147 22.30 -0.02 -2.36
CA GLU A 147 22.05 0.90 -1.24
C GLU A 147 20.69 0.62 -0.56
N LEU A 148 19.65 0.36 -1.35
CA LEU A 148 18.33 0.00 -0.85
C LEU A 148 18.36 -1.32 -0.07
N ARG A 149 19.14 -2.30 -0.54
CA ARG A 149 19.34 -3.59 0.13
C ARG A 149 20.05 -3.43 1.49
N GLU A 150 21.09 -2.61 1.52
CA GLU A 150 21.83 -2.29 2.76
C GLU A 150 20.95 -1.54 3.77
N ALA A 151 20.00 -0.73 3.29
CA ALA A 151 18.99 -0.07 4.11
C ALA A 151 17.90 -1.02 4.65
N GLY A 152 17.97 -2.33 4.33
CA GLY A 152 16.98 -3.33 4.76
C GLY A 152 15.72 -3.36 3.90
N ILE A 153 15.71 -2.71 2.73
CA ILE A 153 14.59 -2.74 1.80
C ILE A 153 14.65 -4.04 1.01
N ARG A 154 13.57 -4.81 1.02
CA ARG A 154 13.46 -6.13 0.38
C ARG A 154 12.69 -6.10 -0.91
N TYR A 155 11.72 -5.21 -0.97
CA TYR A 155 10.87 -5.06 -2.13
C TYR A 155 10.48 -3.60 -2.33
N LEU A 156 10.39 -3.17 -3.58
CA LEU A 156 9.96 -1.82 -3.93
C LEU A 156 8.97 -1.88 -5.09
N LEU A 157 7.88 -1.12 -4.95
CA LEU A 157 6.90 -0.87 -6.01
C LEU A 157 6.82 0.63 -6.27
N VAL A 158 6.78 0.99 -7.53
CA VAL A 158 6.47 2.36 -7.98
C VAL A 158 5.14 2.32 -8.70
N PHE A 159 4.20 3.14 -8.27
CA PHE A 159 2.93 3.36 -8.96
C PHE A 159 2.91 4.77 -9.53
N SER A 160 2.39 4.92 -10.74
CA SER A 160 2.10 6.23 -11.35
C SER A 160 0.60 6.53 -11.19
N ALA A 161 0.26 7.75 -10.79
CA ALA A 161 -1.14 8.14 -10.60
C ALA A 161 -1.91 8.17 -11.93
N PHE A 162 -3.22 7.91 -11.86
CA PHE A 162 -4.09 7.90 -13.05
C PHE A 162 -4.34 9.29 -13.63
N ASP A 163 -4.34 10.31 -12.79
CA ASP A 163 -4.71 11.68 -13.12
C ASP A 163 -3.52 12.63 -13.17
N SER A 164 -2.35 12.18 -12.75
CA SER A 164 -1.12 12.99 -12.74
C SER A 164 0.11 12.17 -13.13
N PRO A 165 0.67 12.35 -14.33
CA PRO A 165 1.84 11.59 -14.78
C PRO A 165 3.13 11.94 -14.01
N ARG A 166 3.08 12.92 -13.13
CA ARG A 166 4.19 13.32 -12.26
C ARG A 166 3.96 12.98 -10.80
N GLU A 167 2.86 12.34 -10.46
CA GLU A 167 2.61 11.88 -9.10
C GLU A 167 2.81 10.38 -9.01
N VAL A 168 3.57 9.96 -8.02
CA VAL A 168 3.88 8.56 -7.79
C VAL A 168 3.60 8.17 -6.35
N MET A 169 3.26 6.89 -6.15
CA MET A 169 3.30 6.26 -4.86
C MET A 169 4.44 5.24 -4.85
N LEU A 170 5.32 5.36 -3.87
CA LEU A 170 6.34 4.36 -3.57
C LEU A 170 5.88 3.49 -2.41
N LEU A 171 6.02 2.18 -2.57
CA LEU A 171 5.83 1.21 -1.50
C LEU A 171 7.13 0.44 -1.30
N LEU A 172 7.67 0.53 -0.08
CA LEU A 172 8.89 -0.15 0.31
C LEU A 172 8.57 -1.17 1.39
N GLN A 173 8.83 -2.44 1.12
CA GLN A 173 8.85 -3.47 2.14
C GLN A 173 10.22 -3.45 2.80
N ILE A 174 10.23 -3.32 4.12
CA ILE A 174 11.45 -3.27 4.93
C ILE A 174 11.45 -4.44 5.91
N ASP A 175 12.64 -4.93 6.28
CA ASP A 175 12.83 -6.08 7.16
C ASP A 175 12.06 -5.94 8.47
N ASP A 176 12.24 -4.80 9.12
CA ASP A 176 11.62 -4.52 10.40
C ASP A 176 11.43 -3.01 10.62
N GLU A 177 10.74 -2.68 11.71
CA GLU A 177 10.42 -1.31 12.08
C GLU A 177 11.64 -0.48 12.49
N SER A 178 12.70 -1.11 12.99
CA SER A 178 13.92 -0.39 13.39
C SER A 178 14.69 0.07 12.16
N HIS A 179 14.80 -0.77 11.13
CA HIS A 179 15.36 -0.39 9.84
C HIS A 179 14.54 0.71 9.16
N ALA A 180 13.20 0.60 9.18
CA ALA A 180 12.33 1.64 8.62
C ALA A 180 12.54 3.00 9.32
N ARG A 181 12.59 3.01 10.66
CA ARG A 181 12.87 4.22 11.44
C ARG A 181 14.27 4.75 11.21
N HIS A 182 15.26 3.87 11.13
CA HIS A 182 16.64 4.26 10.87
C HIS A 182 16.78 4.91 9.49
N TRP A 183 16.22 4.28 8.46
CA TRP A 183 16.24 4.80 7.09
C TRP A 183 15.60 6.18 7.00
N LEU A 184 14.46 6.40 7.66
CA LEU A 184 13.75 7.66 7.60
C LEU A 184 14.36 8.79 8.45
N ARG A 185 14.98 8.46 9.60
CA ARG A 185 15.43 9.48 10.57
C ARG A 185 16.90 9.80 10.51
N TYR A 186 17.74 8.84 10.19
CA TYR A 186 19.17 8.93 10.39
C TYR A 186 20.00 8.80 9.11
N SER A 187 19.39 8.35 8.04
CA SER A 187 20.11 8.28 6.80
C SER A 187 19.96 9.60 6.06
N GLY A 188 21.01 10.41 6.08
CA GLY A 188 21.22 11.41 5.03
C GLY A 188 21.05 10.79 3.64
N LEU A 189 21.23 9.46 3.56
CA LEU A 189 20.93 8.59 2.43
C LEU A 189 19.47 8.66 1.98
N ALA A 190 18.48 8.62 2.89
CA ALA A 190 17.07 8.71 2.47
C ALA A 190 16.76 10.09 1.87
N ALA A 191 17.22 11.16 2.51
CA ALA A 191 17.02 12.51 2.02
C ALA A 191 17.78 12.74 0.69
N GLU A 192 19.02 12.32 0.60
CA GLU A 192 19.85 12.39 -0.60
C GLU A 192 19.27 11.50 -1.72
N TRP A 193 18.79 10.30 -1.37
CA TRP A 193 18.16 9.40 -2.32
C TRP A 193 16.86 10.01 -2.88
N LEU A 194 16.02 10.57 -2.02
CA LEU A 194 14.78 11.24 -2.42
C LEU A 194 15.07 12.47 -3.32
N GLU A 195 16.07 13.27 -2.98
CA GLU A 195 16.49 14.42 -3.78
C GLU A 195 17.00 14.00 -5.17
N LYS A 196 17.87 12.99 -5.24
CA LYS A 196 18.38 12.44 -6.51
C LYS A 196 17.28 11.78 -7.35
N ALA A 197 16.26 11.19 -6.69
CA ALA A 197 15.07 10.65 -7.34
C ALA A 197 14.13 11.77 -7.88
N GLY A 198 14.46 13.04 -7.66
CA GLY A 198 13.61 14.17 -8.04
C GLY A 198 12.37 14.34 -7.15
N ILE A 199 12.41 13.78 -5.96
CA ILE A 199 11.35 13.87 -4.94
C ILE A 199 11.61 15.11 -4.09
N GLY A 200 10.58 15.95 -3.93
CA GLY A 200 10.67 17.15 -3.10
C GLY A 200 10.94 16.85 -1.62
N ALA A 201 11.40 17.86 -0.89
CA ALA A 201 11.68 17.72 0.52
C ALA A 201 10.43 17.33 1.33
N TYR A 202 10.58 16.29 2.17
CA TYR A 202 9.59 15.87 3.17
C TYR A 202 8.21 15.47 2.62
N PRO A 203 8.10 14.46 1.74
CA PRO A 203 6.80 13.91 1.40
C PRO A 203 6.16 13.30 2.67
N PRO A 204 4.84 13.35 2.81
CA PRO A 204 4.17 12.65 3.90
C PRO A 204 4.43 11.15 3.78
N VAL A 205 5.06 10.59 4.81
CA VAL A 205 5.44 9.18 4.84
C VAL A 205 4.51 8.42 5.79
N PHE A 206 4.01 7.29 5.33
CA PHE A 206 3.33 6.31 6.17
C PHE A 206 4.29 5.17 6.51
N VAL A 207 4.46 4.87 7.78
CA VAL A 207 5.16 3.67 8.25
C VAL A 207 4.16 2.80 8.98
N GLY A 208 3.93 1.61 8.49
CA GLY A 208 2.89 0.75 9.04
C GLY A 208 3.24 -0.71 9.08
N ARG A 209 2.55 -1.40 10.00
CA ARG A 209 2.60 -2.86 10.13
C ARG A 209 1.36 -3.45 9.51
N PHE A 210 1.56 -4.51 8.75
CA PHE A 210 0.49 -5.31 8.18
C PHE A 210 -0.45 -5.83 9.28
N GLN A 211 -1.74 -5.64 9.08
CA GLN A 211 -2.78 -6.10 9.98
C GLN A 211 -3.55 -7.28 9.39
N ARG A 212 -4.13 -7.07 8.22
CA ARG A 212 -5.04 -8.05 7.60
C ARG A 212 -5.11 -7.91 6.08
N MET A 213 -5.57 -9.00 5.44
CA MET A 213 -5.90 -9.06 4.01
C MET A 213 -7.23 -9.77 3.80
N ILE A 214 -8.05 -9.19 2.91
CA ILE A 214 -9.24 -9.85 2.35
C ILE A 214 -8.95 -10.22 0.89
N ARG A 215 -9.30 -11.45 0.51
CA ARG A 215 -9.45 -11.84 -0.89
C ARG A 215 -10.91 -11.69 -1.29
N ILE A 216 -11.16 -10.95 -2.36
CA ILE A 216 -12.49 -10.66 -2.87
C ILE A 216 -12.77 -11.65 -4.01
N GLY A 217 -13.94 -12.29 -4.00
CA GLY A 217 -14.38 -13.18 -5.09
C GLY A 217 -13.98 -14.66 -4.96
N GLU A 218 -13.16 -15.07 -4.02
CA GLU A 218 -13.02 -16.47 -3.62
C GLU A 218 -14.15 -16.80 -2.62
N THR A 219 -15.29 -17.26 -3.14
CA THR A 219 -16.30 -17.93 -2.30
C THR A 219 -15.66 -19.23 -1.82
N ASP A 220 -15.53 -19.37 -0.51
CA ASP A 220 -15.01 -20.59 0.14
C ASP A 220 -15.89 -21.79 -0.29
N PRO A 221 -15.37 -22.79 -1.02
CA PRO A 221 -16.19 -23.91 -1.52
C PRO A 221 -16.61 -24.91 -0.41
N THR A 222 -16.41 -24.57 0.87
CA THR A 222 -16.70 -25.48 2.01
C THR A 222 -17.95 -25.11 2.82
N GLY A 223 -18.93 -24.42 2.24
CA GLY A 223 -20.21 -24.09 2.85
C GLY A 223 -21.40 -24.85 2.26
N GLY A 224 -21.26 -26.15 1.97
CA GLY A 224 -22.35 -26.97 1.45
C GLY A 224 -22.40 -28.37 2.07
N SER A 225 -23.15 -28.54 3.16
CA SER A 225 -24.03 -29.67 3.52
C SER A 225 -24.41 -29.61 4.97
#